data_28fa754cc2bdcf7be9f0bdd0442e7058
#
_entry.id   28fa754cc2bdcf7be9f0bdd0442e7058
#
_cell.length_a   1.000
_cell.length_b   1.000
_cell.length_c   1.000
_cell.angle_alpha   90.00
_cell.angle_beta   90.00
_cell.angle_gamma   90.00
#
_symmetry.space_group_name_H-M   'P 1'
#
loop_
_entity.id
_entity.type
_entity.pdbx_description
1 polymer ?
#
loop_
_entity_poly.entity_id
_entity_poly.type
_entity_poly.pdbx_seq_one_letter_code
_entity_poly.pdbx_strand_id
1 'polypeptide(L)'
;MTAKKKKKGGGIFWKLLFLVALCVFCFSMYQLVNIYLGYKKGVDEYHAVAEATTVQSSEPLEVVEEKKDEEGNLIPEEELTVNPPEVDFDALKAINDDVVGWLELEAIPSISYPIAQGEDNEYYLHRTIKKTYNFAGSVFIDSTNASDFSDCNTIIYGHNMKNGSMFGKLKQMYESEKYKVSKYLWICTPNGKYRYEIFSMQYAKVGSDVYTLFSAHDEQFEAYVKKMAKQSKVDMKALGLGKDDYVVTLSTCTSDESVRFVVQARWVGTYK
;
A
#
# COMPACT_ATOMS: atom_id res chain seq x y z
N MET A 1 56.57 0.28 60.26
CA MET A 1 55.41 -0.33 59.57
C MET A 1 54.45 0.77 59.17
N THR A 2 54.48 1.21 57.90
CA THR A 2 53.68 2.33 57.40
C THR A 2 52.50 1.71 56.58
N ALA A 3 51.29 1.86 57.11
CA ALA A 3 50.05 1.39 56.47
C ALA A 3 49.71 2.26 55.27
N LYS A 4 49.71 1.68 54.05
CA LYS A 4 49.25 2.30 52.80
C LYS A 4 47.73 2.52 52.84
N LYS A 5 47.27 3.78 52.95
CA LYS A 5 45.89 4.17 52.73
C LYS A 5 45.46 3.84 51.27
N LYS A 6 44.55 2.87 51.10
CA LYS A 6 43.89 2.61 49.83
C LYS A 6 43.04 3.82 49.41
N LYS A 7 43.38 4.42 48.27
CA LYS A 7 42.55 5.48 47.63
C LYS A 7 41.19 4.94 47.26
N LYS A 8 40.09 5.38 47.93
CA LYS A 8 38.72 5.17 47.53
C LYS A 8 38.30 6.15 46.42
N GLY A 9 38.94 6.07 45.25
CA GLY A 9 38.59 6.96 44.13
C GLY A 9 37.63 6.40 43.09
N GLY A 10 37.30 5.10 43.17
CA GLY A 10 36.48 4.44 42.12
C GLY A 10 34.96 4.58 42.28
N GLY A 11 34.46 4.83 43.51
CA GLY A 11 33.01 4.75 43.77
C GLY A 11 32.15 5.83 43.11
N ILE A 12 32.69 7.05 43.00
CA ILE A 12 31.96 8.17 42.38
C ILE A 12 31.88 8.01 40.86
N PHE A 13 32.97 7.61 40.22
CA PHE A 13 33.02 7.35 38.77
C PHE A 13 31.99 6.29 38.36
N TRP A 14 31.95 5.16 39.07
CA TRP A 14 30.98 4.10 38.79
C TRP A 14 29.54 4.52 39.02
N LYS A 15 29.26 5.34 40.05
CA LYS A 15 27.93 5.91 40.27
C LYS A 15 27.50 6.86 39.17
N LEU A 16 28.43 7.70 38.69
CA LEU A 16 28.17 8.61 37.57
C LEU A 16 27.90 7.83 36.26
N LEU A 17 28.71 6.82 35.99
CA LEU A 17 28.54 5.96 34.84
C LEU A 17 27.19 5.22 34.88
N PHE A 18 26.80 4.69 36.02
CA PHE A 18 25.49 4.08 36.23
C PHE A 18 24.35 5.06 36.00
N LEU A 19 24.46 6.29 36.51
CA LEU A 19 23.45 7.32 36.28
C LEU A 19 23.29 7.67 34.82
N VAL A 20 24.38 7.84 34.10
CA VAL A 20 24.36 8.08 32.62
C VAL A 20 23.70 6.90 31.91
N ALA A 21 24.09 5.66 32.22
CA ALA A 21 23.48 4.48 31.64
C ALA A 21 21.99 4.38 31.93
N LEU A 22 21.56 4.72 33.14
CA LEU A 22 20.15 4.76 33.52
C LEU A 22 19.38 5.84 32.75
N CYS A 23 19.95 7.03 32.58
CA CYS A 23 19.34 8.10 31.79
C CYS A 23 19.17 7.66 30.30
N VAL A 24 20.20 7.06 29.72
CA VAL A 24 20.14 6.53 28.33
C VAL A 24 19.06 5.44 28.23
N PHE A 25 19.02 4.53 29.20
CA PHE A 25 18.00 3.49 29.24
C PHE A 25 16.58 4.06 29.31
N CYS A 26 16.33 4.98 30.24
CA CYS A 26 15.01 5.62 30.40
C CYS A 26 14.61 6.40 29.13
N PHE A 27 15.55 7.11 28.52
CA PHE A 27 15.30 7.80 27.25
C PHE A 27 14.97 6.83 26.12
N SER A 28 15.72 5.72 25.99
CA SER A 28 15.46 4.69 24.98
C SER A 28 14.11 4.02 25.20
N MET A 29 13.74 3.70 26.45
CA MET A 29 12.42 3.17 26.78
C MET A 29 11.30 4.16 26.44
N TYR A 30 11.46 5.44 26.74
CA TYR A 30 10.51 6.48 26.37
C TYR A 30 10.30 6.52 24.84
N GLN A 31 11.38 6.48 24.06
CA GLN A 31 11.30 6.46 22.60
C GLN A 31 10.58 5.21 22.07
N LEU A 32 10.90 4.03 22.62
CA LEU A 32 10.24 2.78 22.24
C LEU A 32 8.72 2.82 22.51
N VAL A 33 8.34 3.34 23.68
CA VAL A 33 6.92 3.50 24.04
C VAL A 33 6.22 4.45 23.08
N ASN A 34 6.84 5.59 22.76
CA ASN A 34 6.26 6.56 21.80
C ASN A 34 6.09 5.96 20.39
N ILE A 35 7.08 5.21 19.92
CA ILE A 35 7.00 4.50 18.62
C ILE A 35 5.85 3.48 18.66
N TYR A 36 5.77 2.67 19.72
CA TYR A 36 4.70 1.69 19.87
C TYR A 36 3.31 2.34 19.90
N LEU A 37 3.14 3.41 20.66
CA LEU A 37 1.88 4.15 20.71
C LEU A 37 1.52 4.79 19.37
N GLY A 38 2.51 5.27 18.62
CA GLY A 38 2.32 5.79 17.26
C GLY A 38 1.80 4.71 16.31
N TYR A 39 2.41 3.50 16.31
CA TYR A 39 1.91 2.35 15.54
C TYR A 39 0.48 1.98 15.94
N LYS A 40 0.23 1.85 17.25
CA LYS A 40 -1.08 1.49 17.77
C LYS A 40 -2.14 2.51 17.34
N LYS A 41 -1.87 3.80 17.52
CA LYS A 41 -2.80 4.88 17.15
C LYS A 41 -3.16 4.83 15.66
N GLY A 42 -2.18 4.61 14.77
CA GLY A 42 -2.44 4.49 13.34
C GLY A 42 -3.33 3.29 13.01
N VAL A 43 -3.01 2.11 13.56
CA VAL A 43 -3.80 0.88 13.33
C VAL A 43 -5.23 1.04 13.89
N ASP A 44 -5.38 1.51 15.12
CA ASP A 44 -6.69 1.70 15.77
C ASP A 44 -7.56 2.69 14.97
N GLU A 45 -6.96 3.75 14.42
CA GLU A 45 -7.66 4.74 13.59
C GLU A 45 -8.21 4.11 12.30
N TYR A 46 -7.38 3.35 11.57
CA TYR A 46 -7.81 2.69 10.33
C TYR A 46 -8.85 1.60 10.58
N HIS A 47 -8.75 0.85 11.69
CA HIS A 47 -9.80 -0.10 12.09
C HIS A 47 -11.12 0.62 12.38
N ALA A 48 -11.09 1.71 13.13
CA ALA A 48 -12.29 2.47 13.42
C ALA A 48 -12.92 3.10 12.17
N VAL A 49 -12.10 3.54 11.20
CA VAL A 49 -12.62 4.02 9.91
C VAL A 49 -13.26 2.88 9.13
N ALA A 50 -12.60 1.73 9.01
CA ALA A 50 -13.13 0.58 8.32
C ALA A 50 -14.46 0.10 8.95
N GLU A 51 -14.51 -0.07 10.27
CA GLU A 51 -15.73 -0.46 11.00
C GLU A 51 -16.90 0.51 10.79
N ALA A 52 -16.59 1.80 10.67
CA ALA A 52 -17.63 2.83 10.50
C ALA A 52 -18.12 2.99 9.05
N THR A 53 -17.31 2.58 8.07
CA THR A 53 -17.55 2.93 6.65
C THR A 53 -17.57 1.73 5.71
N THR A 54 -17.33 0.51 6.21
CA THR A 54 -17.40 -0.70 5.36
C THR A 54 -18.23 -1.79 5.98
N VAL A 55 -18.89 -2.57 5.13
CA VAL A 55 -19.63 -3.78 5.50
C VAL A 55 -19.22 -4.90 4.55
N GLN A 56 -18.90 -6.07 5.10
CA GLN A 56 -18.63 -7.24 4.25
C GLN A 56 -19.95 -7.74 3.65
N SER A 57 -20.03 -7.76 2.33
CA SER A 57 -21.18 -8.31 1.60
C SER A 57 -20.92 -9.76 1.18
N SER A 58 -21.94 -10.60 1.31
CA SER A 58 -21.99 -11.96 0.75
C SER A 58 -22.94 -12.06 -0.44
N GLU A 59 -23.55 -10.95 -0.86
CA GLU A 59 -24.44 -10.93 -2.01
C GLU A 59 -23.63 -11.06 -3.31
N PRO A 60 -24.16 -11.79 -4.32
CA PRO A 60 -23.50 -11.88 -5.62
C PRO A 60 -23.34 -10.49 -6.23
N LEU A 61 -22.15 -10.20 -6.76
CA LEU A 61 -21.87 -8.96 -7.47
C LEU A 61 -22.55 -8.99 -8.85
N GLU A 62 -23.14 -7.87 -9.22
CA GLU A 62 -23.65 -7.67 -10.58
C GLU A 62 -22.51 -7.24 -11.49
N VAL A 63 -22.26 -8.02 -12.55
CA VAL A 63 -21.27 -7.68 -13.57
C VAL A 63 -21.80 -6.54 -14.42
N VAL A 64 -21.05 -5.43 -14.49
CA VAL A 64 -21.35 -4.27 -15.34
C VAL A 64 -20.58 -4.36 -16.64
N GLU A 65 -19.27 -4.68 -16.56
CA GLU A 65 -18.38 -4.76 -17.69
C GLU A 65 -17.23 -5.74 -17.39
N GLU A 66 -16.84 -6.53 -18.38
CA GLU A 66 -15.69 -7.41 -18.33
C GLU A 66 -14.78 -7.17 -19.54
N LYS A 67 -13.46 -7.32 -19.31
CA LYS A 67 -12.47 -7.15 -20.33
C LYS A 67 -12.52 -8.29 -21.36
N LYS A 68 -12.36 -7.93 -22.63
CA LYS A 68 -12.27 -8.88 -23.74
C LYS A 68 -10.87 -8.83 -24.36
N ASP A 69 -10.44 -9.94 -24.92
CA ASP A 69 -9.25 -10.00 -25.75
C ASP A 69 -9.47 -9.32 -27.12
N GLU A 70 -8.42 -9.26 -27.95
CA GLU A 70 -8.50 -8.68 -29.31
C GLU A 70 -9.47 -9.44 -30.24
N GLU A 71 -9.81 -10.69 -29.92
CA GLU A 71 -10.75 -11.53 -30.66
C GLU A 71 -12.18 -11.40 -30.15
N GLY A 72 -12.40 -10.64 -29.06
CA GLY A 72 -13.69 -10.39 -28.42
C GLY A 72 -14.12 -11.47 -27.43
N ASN A 73 -13.27 -12.43 -27.10
CA ASN A 73 -13.53 -13.41 -26.06
C ASN A 73 -13.29 -12.78 -24.69
N LEU A 74 -14.14 -13.17 -23.72
CA LEU A 74 -13.90 -12.78 -22.34
C LEU A 74 -12.53 -13.30 -21.89
N ILE A 75 -11.72 -12.45 -21.28
CA ILE A 75 -10.49 -12.89 -20.65
C ILE A 75 -10.87 -13.79 -19.49
N PRO A 76 -10.36 -15.05 -19.45
CA PRO A 76 -10.73 -15.97 -18.40
C PRO A 76 -10.44 -15.34 -17.05
N GLU A 77 -11.48 -15.03 -16.33
CA GLU A 77 -11.41 -14.56 -14.96
C GLU A 77 -11.56 -15.76 -14.04
N GLU A 78 -10.67 -15.88 -13.05
CA GLU A 78 -10.87 -16.85 -11.99
C GLU A 78 -12.17 -16.50 -11.25
N GLU A 79 -12.92 -17.53 -10.88
CA GLU A 79 -14.19 -17.38 -10.17
C GLU A 79 -14.03 -16.43 -8.98
N LEU A 80 -15.00 -15.54 -8.78
CA LEU A 80 -15.01 -14.61 -7.65
C LEU A 80 -15.05 -15.38 -6.34
N THR A 81 -13.93 -15.43 -5.64
CA THR A 81 -13.81 -16.15 -4.35
C THR A 81 -14.07 -15.25 -3.15
N VAL A 82 -13.91 -13.95 -3.31
CA VAL A 82 -14.08 -12.95 -2.25
C VAL A 82 -14.72 -11.70 -2.84
N ASN A 83 -15.83 -11.25 -2.24
CA ASN A 83 -16.39 -9.95 -2.56
C ASN A 83 -15.59 -8.85 -1.84
N PRO A 84 -15.31 -7.72 -2.50
CA PRO A 84 -14.79 -6.54 -1.81
C PRO A 84 -15.83 -5.99 -0.83
N PRO A 85 -15.43 -5.18 0.16
CA PRO A 85 -16.38 -4.58 1.08
C PRO A 85 -17.35 -3.62 0.36
N GLU A 86 -18.56 -3.54 0.86
CA GLU A 86 -19.44 -2.40 0.58
C GLU A 86 -18.91 -1.20 1.34
N VAL A 87 -18.69 -0.10 0.63
CA VAL A 87 -18.05 1.12 1.18
C VAL A 87 -19.05 2.27 1.21
N ASP A 88 -19.29 2.83 2.37
CA ASP A 88 -20.06 4.06 2.54
C ASP A 88 -19.15 5.28 2.24
N PHE A 89 -19.15 5.71 0.98
CA PHE A 89 -18.36 6.84 0.53
C PHE A 89 -18.84 8.17 1.07
N ASP A 90 -20.11 8.31 1.43
CA ASP A 90 -20.62 9.54 2.05
C ASP A 90 -20.06 9.67 3.46
N ALA A 91 -20.06 8.59 4.24
CA ALA A 91 -19.42 8.56 5.56
C ALA A 91 -17.90 8.77 5.46
N LEU A 92 -17.21 8.17 4.47
CA LEU A 92 -15.78 8.41 4.25
C LEU A 92 -15.47 9.85 3.89
N LYS A 93 -16.25 10.46 3.00
CA LYS A 93 -16.07 11.86 2.60
C LYS A 93 -16.40 12.84 3.73
N ALA A 94 -17.30 12.47 4.65
CA ALA A 94 -17.52 13.24 5.87
C ALA A 94 -16.30 13.21 6.82
N ILE A 95 -15.48 12.15 6.78
CA ILE A 95 -14.22 12.06 7.51
C ILE A 95 -13.11 12.84 6.78
N ASN A 96 -13.03 12.67 5.46
CA ASN A 96 -12.02 13.30 4.62
C ASN A 96 -12.51 13.36 3.16
N ASP A 97 -12.71 14.57 2.66
CA ASP A 97 -13.15 14.86 1.29
C ASP A 97 -12.11 14.52 0.21
N ASP A 98 -10.84 14.34 0.59
CA ASP A 98 -9.76 13.90 -0.31
C ASP A 98 -9.83 12.37 -0.61
N VAL A 99 -10.75 11.61 -0.02
CA VAL A 99 -10.89 10.20 -0.31
C VAL A 99 -11.46 10.00 -1.72
N VAL A 100 -10.76 9.19 -2.51
CA VAL A 100 -11.10 8.92 -3.92
C VAL A 100 -11.52 7.47 -4.16
N GLY A 101 -11.18 6.53 -3.24
CA GLY A 101 -11.50 5.13 -3.37
C GLY A 101 -11.16 4.32 -2.13
N TRP A 102 -11.33 3.00 -2.26
CA TRP A 102 -10.96 1.99 -1.28
C TRP A 102 -10.22 0.85 -1.98
N LEU A 103 -9.02 0.51 -1.51
CA LEU A 103 -8.22 -0.60 -2.00
C LEU A 103 -8.44 -1.84 -1.13
N GLU A 104 -8.61 -3.00 -1.76
CA GLU A 104 -8.50 -4.30 -1.10
C GLU A 104 -7.67 -5.28 -1.93
N LEU A 105 -6.76 -6.01 -1.29
CA LEU A 105 -5.93 -7.03 -1.92
C LEU A 105 -6.43 -8.42 -1.51
N GLU A 106 -7.06 -9.18 -2.42
CA GLU A 106 -7.72 -10.46 -2.10
C GLU A 106 -6.81 -11.46 -1.36
N ALA A 107 -5.57 -11.60 -1.81
CA ALA A 107 -4.61 -12.53 -1.20
C ALA A 107 -4.08 -12.09 0.16
N ILE A 108 -4.25 -10.81 0.52
CA ILE A 108 -3.78 -10.20 1.77
C ILE A 108 -4.88 -9.25 2.30
N PRO A 109 -5.99 -9.77 2.85
CA PRO A 109 -7.15 -8.94 3.26
C PRO A 109 -6.83 -7.86 4.31
N SER A 110 -5.67 -7.95 4.99
CA SER A 110 -5.18 -6.88 5.86
C SER A 110 -4.62 -5.65 5.12
N ILE A 111 -4.48 -5.72 3.78
CA ILE A 111 -4.28 -4.56 2.92
C ILE A 111 -5.68 -4.19 2.38
N SER A 112 -6.43 -3.47 3.22
CA SER A 112 -7.77 -2.95 2.94
C SER A 112 -7.83 -1.54 3.54
N TYR A 113 -7.77 -0.50 2.69
CA TYR A 113 -7.56 0.88 3.11
C TYR A 113 -8.30 1.87 2.22
N PRO A 114 -8.81 2.99 2.79
CA PRO A 114 -9.23 4.12 1.99
C PRO A 114 -8.02 4.71 1.24
N ILE A 115 -8.26 5.17 0.02
CA ILE A 115 -7.28 5.82 -0.84
C ILE A 115 -7.57 7.31 -0.85
N ALA A 116 -6.59 8.14 -0.51
CA ALA A 116 -6.69 9.59 -0.59
C ALA A 116 -5.95 10.15 -1.82
N GLN A 117 -6.24 11.40 -2.18
CA GLN A 117 -5.42 12.20 -3.09
C GLN A 117 -5.18 13.58 -2.48
N GLY A 118 -3.91 13.95 -2.32
CA GLY A 118 -3.50 15.29 -1.87
C GLY A 118 -3.16 16.20 -3.02
N GLU A 119 -2.91 17.47 -2.72
CA GLU A 119 -2.38 18.44 -3.68
C GLU A 119 -0.93 18.13 -4.09
N ASP A 120 -0.22 17.34 -3.27
CA ASP A 120 1.14 16.88 -3.48
C ASP A 120 1.34 15.45 -2.97
N ASN A 121 2.52 14.86 -3.23
CA ASN A 121 2.87 13.50 -2.80
C ASN A 121 3.51 13.45 -1.40
N GLU A 122 3.60 14.57 -0.67
CA GLU A 122 4.21 14.67 0.65
C GLU A 122 3.19 14.67 1.78
N TYR A 123 2.01 15.26 1.55
CA TYR A 123 1.00 15.48 2.60
C TYR A 123 0.58 14.17 3.27
N TYR A 124 0.21 13.15 2.50
CA TYR A 124 -0.27 11.85 3.00
C TYR A 124 0.84 10.87 3.38
N LEU A 125 2.11 11.19 3.11
CA LEU A 125 3.23 10.41 3.64
C LEU A 125 3.26 10.39 5.18
N HIS A 126 2.79 11.46 5.82
CA HIS A 126 2.89 11.61 7.28
C HIS A 126 1.57 12.02 7.93
N ARG A 127 0.45 11.81 7.25
CA ARG A 127 -0.89 12.03 7.80
C ARG A 127 -1.81 10.87 7.50
N THR A 128 -2.58 10.50 8.52
CA THR A 128 -3.62 9.50 8.37
C THR A 128 -4.79 10.04 7.56
N ILE A 129 -5.75 9.16 7.26
CA ILE A 129 -6.98 9.55 6.54
C ILE A 129 -7.77 10.64 7.29
N LYS A 130 -7.63 10.76 8.61
CA LYS A 130 -8.23 11.85 9.42
C LYS A 130 -7.39 13.13 9.42
N LYS A 131 -6.44 13.25 8.50
CA LYS A 131 -5.52 14.41 8.35
C LYS A 131 -4.67 14.68 9.61
N THR A 132 -4.52 13.69 10.52
CA THR A 132 -3.68 13.78 11.71
C THR A 132 -2.28 13.26 11.45
N TYR A 133 -1.26 13.92 12.05
CA TYR A 133 0.12 13.48 11.90
C TYR A 133 0.33 12.07 12.45
N ASN A 134 0.86 11.19 11.62
CA ASN A 134 1.30 9.85 11.98
C ASN A 134 2.33 9.37 10.95
N PHE A 135 3.42 8.75 11.41
CA PHE A 135 4.47 8.25 10.53
C PHE A 135 4.03 7.05 9.65
N ALA A 136 2.88 6.43 9.93
CA ALA A 136 2.30 5.41 9.06
C ALA A 136 1.69 6.00 7.78
N GLY A 137 1.36 7.30 7.80
CA GLY A 137 0.73 7.97 6.67
C GLY A 137 -0.59 7.36 6.24
N SER A 138 -0.93 7.53 4.97
CA SER A 138 -2.08 6.94 4.30
C SER A 138 -1.66 6.12 3.08
N VAL A 139 -2.61 5.38 2.54
CA VAL A 139 -2.55 4.92 1.14
C VAL A 139 -3.09 6.08 0.29
N PHE A 140 -2.36 6.48 -0.74
CA PHE A 140 -2.74 7.64 -1.57
C PHE A 140 -2.27 7.47 -3.01
N ILE A 141 -2.98 8.10 -3.95
CA ILE A 141 -2.58 8.15 -5.37
C ILE A 141 -1.67 9.36 -5.62
N ASP A 142 -0.86 9.25 -6.65
CA ASP A 142 0.00 10.33 -7.13
C ASP A 142 -0.85 11.58 -7.43
N SER A 143 -0.39 12.73 -6.97
CA SER A 143 -1.11 14.01 -7.11
C SER A 143 -1.31 14.44 -8.56
N THR A 144 -0.56 13.88 -9.50
CA THR A 144 -0.66 14.14 -10.94
C THR A 144 -1.58 13.19 -11.67
N ASN A 145 -2.02 12.09 -11.02
CA ASN A 145 -3.01 11.18 -11.58
C ASN A 145 -4.44 11.74 -11.48
N ALA A 146 -5.30 11.28 -12.37
CA ALA A 146 -6.74 11.52 -12.27
C ALA A 146 -7.34 10.77 -11.07
N SER A 147 -8.23 11.45 -10.32
CA SER A 147 -8.83 10.91 -9.09
C SER A 147 -9.82 9.77 -9.31
N ASP A 148 -10.23 9.54 -10.55
CA ASP A 148 -11.19 8.51 -10.97
C ASP A 148 -10.53 7.24 -11.52
N PHE A 149 -9.19 7.13 -11.43
CA PHE A 149 -8.39 6.00 -11.94
C PHE A 149 -8.48 5.80 -13.47
N SER A 150 -8.85 6.83 -14.21
CA SER A 150 -8.98 6.79 -15.67
C SER A 150 -7.67 6.91 -16.44
N ASP A 151 -6.55 7.16 -15.77
CA ASP A 151 -5.23 7.22 -16.41
C ASP A 151 -4.75 5.83 -16.86
N CYS A 152 -3.89 5.84 -17.87
CA CYS A 152 -3.23 4.60 -18.33
C CYS A 152 -2.47 3.89 -17.21
N ASN A 153 -1.83 4.63 -16.30
CA ASN A 153 -1.08 4.13 -15.14
C ASN A 153 -1.35 5.01 -13.92
N THR A 154 -2.16 4.54 -12.98
CA THR A 154 -2.41 5.21 -11.71
C THR A 154 -1.48 4.67 -10.63
N ILE A 155 -0.67 5.54 -10.03
CA ILE A 155 0.31 5.15 -9.03
C ILE A 155 -0.27 5.34 -7.64
N ILE A 156 -0.24 4.26 -6.83
CA ILE A 156 -0.76 4.21 -5.47
C ILE A 156 0.40 3.94 -4.51
N TYR A 157 0.63 4.86 -3.59
CA TYR A 157 1.69 4.79 -2.60
C TYR A 157 1.17 4.30 -1.26
N GLY A 158 2.02 3.57 -0.53
CA GLY A 158 1.78 3.17 0.85
C GLY A 158 3.07 2.80 1.57
N HIS A 159 3.18 3.15 2.84
CA HIS A 159 4.38 2.84 3.63
C HIS A 159 4.59 1.34 3.87
N ASN A 160 5.85 0.91 3.83
CA ASN A 160 6.27 -0.43 4.27
C ASN A 160 6.45 -0.45 5.79
N MET A 161 5.36 -0.56 6.53
CA MET A 161 5.38 -0.52 7.99
C MET A 161 5.88 -1.84 8.58
N LYS A 162 6.80 -1.77 9.56
CA LYS A 162 7.39 -2.96 10.23
C LYS A 162 6.35 -3.81 10.99
N ASN A 163 5.25 -3.20 11.45
CA ASN A 163 4.13 -3.90 12.08
C ASN A 163 3.19 -4.56 11.05
N GLY A 164 3.46 -4.42 9.76
CA GLY A 164 2.66 -5.00 8.68
C GLY A 164 1.43 -4.20 8.29
N SER A 165 1.19 -3.01 8.84
CA SER A 165 0.14 -2.09 8.38
C SER A 165 0.55 -1.39 7.08
N MET A 166 -0.38 -0.66 6.48
CA MET A 166 -0.25 -0.07 5.14
C MET A 166 0.19 -1.13 4.12
N PHE A 167 1.25 -0.86 3.34
CA PHE A 167 1.84 -1.82 2.41
C PHE A 167 2.96 -2.66 3.03
N GLY A 168 3.05 -2.74 4.37
CA GLY A 168 4.07 -3.52 5.06
C GLY A 168 4.08 -5.01 4.72
N LYS A 169 2.92 -5.55 4.30
CA LYS A 169 2.79 -6.95 3.86
C LYS A 169 2.80 -7.11 2.33
N LEU A 170 2.86 -6.04 1.55
CA LEU A 170 2.74 -6.13 0.08
C LEU A 170 3.78 -7.08 -0.54
N LYS A 171 5.00 -7.11 0.01
CA LYS A 171 6.05 -8.02 -0.46
C LYS A 171 5.68 -9.50 -0.31
N GLN A 172 4.75 -9.85 0.57
CA GLN A 172 4.29 -11.23 0.74
C GLN A 172 3.62 -11.76 -0.53
N MET A 173 3.13 -10.89 -1.40
CA MET A 173 2.64 -11.30 -2.72
C MET A 173 3.69 -12.14 -3.43
N TYR A 174 4.96 -11.70 -3.41
CA TYR A 174 6.10 -12.42 -4.00
C TYR A 174 6.81 -13.33 -2.99
N GLU A 175 7.28 -12.78 -1.85
CA GLU A 175 8.18 -13.48 -0.91
C GLU A 175 7.51 -14.66 -0.20
N SER A 176 6.19 -14.62 -0.01
CA SER A 176 5.37 -15.71 0.58
C SER A 176 4.42 -16.33 -0.43
N GLU A 177 4.64 -16.09 -1.72
CA GLU A 177 3.88 -16.64 -2.84
C GLU A 177 2.36 -16.45 -2.72
N LYS A 178 1.91 -15.34 -2.09
CA LYS A 178 0.49 -15.04 -1.90
C LYS A 178 -0.27 -14.89 -3.23
N TYR A 179 0.43 -14.54 -4.33
CA TYR A 179 -0.15 -14.53 -5.67
C TYR A 179 -0.75 -15.89 -6.10
N LYS A 180 -0.36 -17.00 -5.48
CA LYS A 180 -0.95 -18.32 -5.71
C LYS A 180 -2.32 -18.50 -5.02
N VAL A 181 -2.64 -17.66 -4.02
CA VAL A 181 -3.95 -17.64 -3.36
C VAL A 181 -4.95 -16.82 -4.18
N SER A 182 -4.54 -15.63 -4.58
CA SER A 182 -5.24 -14.79 -5.54
C SER A 182 -4.26 -13.80 -6.18
N LYS A 183 -4.47 -13.51 -7.45
CA LYS A 183 -3.74 -12.49 -8.22
C LYS A 183 -4.56 -11.23 -8.44
N TYR A 184 -5.63 -11.04 -7.67
CA TYR A 184 -6.56 -9.93 -7.87
C TYR A 184 -6.52 -8.93 -6.72
N LEU A 185 -6.87 -7.70 -7.05
CA LEU A 185 -7.16 -6.64 -6.11
C LEU A 185 -8.40 -5.85 -6.57
N TRP A 186 -9.01 -5.17 -5.64
CA TRP A 186 -10.17 -4.33 -5.86
C TRP A 186 -9.86 -2.86 -5.59
N ILE A 187 -10.45 -2.00 -6.41
CA ILE A 187 -10.60 -0.59 -6.13
C ILE A 187 -12.08 -0.26 -6.18
N CYS A 188 -12.66 0.01 -5.02
CA CYS A 188 -14.02 0.48 -4.91
C CYS A 188 -14.04 2.01 -4.97
N THR A 189 -14.98 2.58 -5.70
CA THR A 189 -15.21 4.01 -5.81
C THR A 189 -16.72 4.28 -5.70
N PRO A 190 -17.17 5.53 -5.58
CA PRO A 190 -18.62 5.84 -5.64
C PRO A 190 -19.31 5.37 -6.94
N ASN A 191 -18.53 5.13 -8.01
CA ASN A 191 -19.05 4.75 -9.32
C ASN A 191 -19.16 3.24 -9.54
N GLY A 192 -18.49 2.43 -8.72
CA GLY A 192 -18.49 0.97 -8.86
C GLY A 192 -17.28 0.31 -8.22
N LYS A 193 -17.22 -1.01 -8.32
CA LYS A 193 -16.14 -1.87 -7.82
C LYS A 193 -15.36 -2.37 -9.01
N TYR A 194 -14.08 -2.03 -9.07
CA TYR A 194 -13.19 -2.34 -10.19
C TYR A 194 -12.23 -3.45 -9.76
N ARG A 195 -12.25 -4.56 -10.48
CA ARG A 195 -11.33 -5.68 -10.26
C ARG A 195 -10.11 -5.54 -11.16
N TYR A 196 -8.94 -5.76 -10.59
CA TYR A 196 -7.67 -5.68 -11.30
C TYR A 196 -6.90 -6.99 -11.15
N GLU A 197 -6.32 -7.48 -12.25
CA GLU A 197 -5.45 -8.66 -12.30
C GLU A 197 -3.98 -8.24 -12.21
N ILE A 198 -3.24 -8.78 -11.24
CA ILE A 198 -1.81 -8.54 -11.08
C ILE A 198 -1.05 -9.23 -12.23
N PHE A 199 -0.29 -8.45 -12.98
CA PHE A 199 0.52 -8.95 -14.10
C PHE A 199 2.03 -8.75 -13.88
N SER A 200 2.44 -7.92 -12.91
CA SER A 200 3.85 -7.66 -12.62
C SER A 200 4.10 -7.44 -11.13
N MET A 201 5.16 -8.05 -10.62
CA MET A 201 5.71 -7.82 -9.28
C MET A 201 7.22 -7.69 -9.39
N GLN A 202 7.80 -6.57 -8.94
CA GLN A 202 9.22 -6.32 -9.12
C GLN A 202 9.82 -5.38 -8.07
N TYR A 203 11.14 -5.44 -7.92
CA TYR A 203 11.91 -4.41 -7.23
C TYR A 203 12.36 -3.37 -8.26
N ALA A 204 11.97 -2.13 -8.07
CA ALA A 204 12.22 -1.03 -8.99
C ALA A 204 13.01 0.09 -8.30
N LYS A 205 13.89 0.75 -9.03
CA LYS A 205 14.57 1.96 -8.53
C LYS A 205 13.58 3.13 -8.49
N VAL A 206 13.77 4.03 -7.53
CA VAL A 206 13.06 5.31 -7.50
C VAL A 206 13.29 6.05 -8.81
N GLY A 207 12.22 6.57 -9.42
CA GLY A 207 12.28 7.29 -10.70
C GLY A 207 12.55 6.40 -11.93
N SER A 208 12.41 5.06 -11.80
CA SER A 208 12.48 4.16 -12.95
C SER A 208 11.17 4.15 -13.74
N ASP A 209 11.19 3.45 -14.88
CA ASP A 209 10.08 3.41 -15.85
C ASP A 209 8.73 2.96 -15.26
N VAL A 210 8.71 2.25 -14.12
CA VAL A 210 7.45 1.81 -13.47
C VAL A 210 6.54 3.00 -13.11
N TYR A 211 7.13 4.19 -12.95
CA TYR A 211 6.42 5.43 -12.59
C TYR A 211 6.10 6.30 -13.80
N THR A 212 6.25 5.78 -15.02
CA THR A 212 5.92 6.55 -16.21
C THR A 212 4.41 6.79 -16.29
N LEU A 213 4.03 8.04 -16.44
CA LEU A 213 2.68 8.46 -16.75
C LEU A 213 2.52 8.61 -18.26
N PHE A 214 1.37 8.20 -18.77
CA PHE A 214 1.06 8.24 -20.18
C PHE A 214 -0.16 9.12 -20.41
N SER A 215 -0.11 9.92 -21.47
CA SER A 215 -1.22 10.80 -21.85
C SER A 215 -2.26 10.15 -22.75
N ALA A 216 -1.96 8.94 -23.26
CA ALA A 216 -2.84 8.22 -24.18
C ALA A 216 -2.59 6.70 -24.13
N HIS A 217 -3.63 5.97 -24.45
CA HIS A 217 -3.59 4.53 -24.71
C HIS A 217 -3.07 4.27 -26.13
N ASP A 218 -1.75 4.21 -26.28
CA ASP A 218 -1.06 4.09 -27.56
C ASP A 218 -0.03 2.95 -27.56
N GLU A 219 0.74 2.82 -28.64
CA GLU A 219 1.77 1.80 -28.80
C GLU A 219 2.91 1.94 -27.77
N GLN A 220 3.18 3.15 -27.26
CA GLN A 220 4.20 3.37 -26.24
C GLN A 220 3.73 2.81 -24.90
N PHE A 221 2.46 3.02 -24.56
CA PHE A 221 1.86 2.44 -23.37
C PHE A 221 1.79 0.89 -23.48
N GLU A 222 1.41 0.34 -24.64
CA GLU A 222 1.43 -1.10 -24.87
C GLU A 222 2.84 -1.70 -24.66
N ALA A 223 3.87 -1.07 -25.25
CA ALA A 223 5.26 -1.48 -25.06
C ALA A 223 5.68 -1.43 -23.58
N TYR A 224 5.22 -0.41 -22.84
CA TYR A 224 5.45 -0.29 -21.39
C TYR A 224 4.80 -1.46 -20.64
N VAL A 225 3.53 -1.75 -20.84
CA VAL A 225 2.81 -2.83 -20.13
C VAL A 225 3.50 -4.17 -20.37
N LYS A 226 3.81 -4.49 -21.63
CA LYS A 226 4.55 -5.71 -22.01
C LYS A 226 5.96 -5.77 -21.39
N LYS A 227 6.65 -4.64 -21.32
CA LYS A 227 7.96 -4.54 -20.64
C LYS A 227 7.83 -4.81 -19.14
N MET A 228 6.84 -4.24 -18.46
CA MET A 228 6.62 -4.44 -17.04
C MET A 228 6.30 -5.91 -16.71
N ALA A 229 5.45 -6.56 -17.50
CA ALA A 229 5.17 -7.98 -17.38
C ALA A 229 6.44 -8.83 -17.52
N LYS A 230 7.29 -8.52 -18.49
CA LYS A 230 8.57 -9.23 -18.72
C LYS A 230 9.60 -9.03 -17.59
N GLN A 231 9.55 -7.90 -16.91
CA GLN A 231 10.44 -7.58 -15.77
C GLN A 231 9.94 -8.14 -14.44
N SER A 232 8.73 -8.69 -14.41
CA SER A 232 8.17 -9.30 -13.21
C SER A 232 9.05 -10.41 -12.67
N LYS A 233 9.12 -10.51 -11.32
CA LYS A 233 9.84 -11.61 -10.63
C LYS A 233 9.19 -12.97 -10.84
N VAL A 234 7.92 -12.98 -11.20
CA VAL A 234 7.13 -14.18 -11.50
C VAL A 234 6.40 -13.94 -12.79
N ASP A 235 6.41 -14.92 -13.69
CA ASP A 235 5.54 -14.91 -14.85
C ASP A 235 4.09 -15.12 -14.39
N MET A 236 3.32 -14.04 -14.36
CA MET A 236 1.91 -14.06 -13.94
C MET A 236 0.98 -14.62 -15.02
N LYS A 237 1.50 -14.89 -16.23
CA LYS A 237 0.75 -15.44 -17.38
C LYS A 237 -0.50 -14.64 -17.74
N ALA A 238 -0.48 -13.31 -17.49
CA ALA A 238 -1.56 -12.43 -17.87
C ALA A 238 -1.72 -12.43 -19.40
N LEU A 239 -2.93 -12.75 -19.88
CA LEU A 239 -3.25 -12.85 -21.31
C LEU A 239 -3.74 -11.51 -21.84
N GLY A 240 -3.48 -11.20 -23.12
CA GLY A 240 -4.05 -10.04 -23.80
C GLY A 240 -3.64 -8.70 -23.18
N LEU A 241 -2.37 -8.56 -22.72
CA LEU A 241 -1.82 -7.27 -22.30
C LEU A 241 -1.63 -6.37 -23.52
N GLY A 242 -2.23 -5.18 -23.49
CA GLY A 242 -2.23 -4.28 -24.64
C GLY A 242 -2.41 -2.81 -24.28
N LYS A 243 -2.58 -2.00 -25.33
CA LYS A 243 -2.72 -0.54 -25.17
C LYS A 243 -4.01 -0.13 -24.43
N ASP A 244 -5.07 -0.95 -24.52
CA ASP A 244 -6.37 -0.63 -23.93
C ASP A 244 -6.47 -1.05 -22.43
N ASP A 245 -5.32 -1.33 -21.79
CA ASP A 245 -5.27 -1.62 -20.36
C ASP A 245 -5.32 -0.34 -19.52
N TYR A 246 -6.06 -0.36 -18.41
CA TYR A 246 -5.94 0.58 -17.31
C TYR A 246 -5.13 -0.07 -16.20
N VAL A 247 -4.00 0.52 -15.85
CA VAL A 247 -3.04 -0.07 -14.92
C VAL A 247 -3.06 0.69 -13.60
N VAL A 248 -2.98 -0.04 -12.50
CA VAL A 248 -2.65 0.51 -11.19
C VAL A 248 -1.30 -0.03 -10.73
N THR A 249 -0.48 0.84 -10.17
CA THR A 249 0.87 0.55 -9.71
C THR A 249 0.94 0.78 -8.20
N LEU A 250 0.88 -0.30 -7.39
CA LEU A 250 1.09 -0.22 -5.94
C LEU A 250 2.57 -0.13 -5.64
N SER A 251 3.01 0.90 -4.93
CA SER A 251 4.42 1.16 -4.63
C SER A 251 4.68 1.31 -3.15
N THR A 252 5.67 0.57 -2.62
CA THR A 252 6.10 0.68 -1.23
C THR A 252 7.61 0.67 -1.07
N CYS A 253 8.11 1.32 0.00
CA CYS A 253 9.52 1.33 0.33
C CYS A 253 10.08 -0.07 0.60
N THR A 254 11.38 -0.22 0.44
CA THR A 254 12.14 -1.39 0.89
C THR A 254 13.12 -0.99 2.01
N SER A 255 13.99 -1.89 2.46
CA SER A 255 15.08 -1.56 3.37
C SER A 255 16.13 -0.65 2.72
N ASP A 256 16.22 -0.66 1.39
CA ASP A 256 17.04 0.26 0.59
C ASP A 256 16.13 1.41 0.13
N GLU A 257 16.43 2.64 0.56
CA GLU A 257 15.64 3.83 0.23
C GLU A 257 15.63 4.16 -1.26
N SER A 258 16.61 3.67 -2.03
CA SER A 258 16.67 3.83 -3.48
C SER A 258 15.80 2.83 -4.25
N VAL A 259 15.23 1.83 -3.56
CA VAL A 259 14.47 0.74 -4.16
C VAL A 259 13.05 0.70 -3.60
N ARG A 260 12.10 0.38 -4.44
CA ARG A 260 10.69 0.14 -4.10
C ARG A 260 10.31 -1.28 -4.48
N PHE A 261 9.41 -1.89 -3.72
CA PHE A 261 8.69 -3.07 -4.20
C PHE A 261 7.39 -2.60 -4.86
N VAL A 262 7.16 -3.07 -6.07
CA VAL A 262 6.06 -2.62 -6.92
C VAL A 262 5.22 -3.81 -7.34
N VAL A 263 3.90 -3.66 -7.26
CA VAL A 263 2.91 -4.59 -7.79
C VAL A 263 2.06 -3.85 -8.81
N GLN A 264 2.00 -4.35 -10.04
CA GLN A 264 1.19 -3.74 -11.10
C GLN A 264 0.06 -4.67 -11.50
N ALA A 265 -1.13 -4.10 -11.57
CA ALA A 265 -2.33 -4.81 -11.94
C ALA A 265 -3.10 -4.03 -13.01
N ARG A 266 -3.78 -4.76 -13.91
CA ARG A 266 -4.64 -4.19 -14.95
C ARG A 266 -6.10 -4.39 -14.61
N TRP A 267 -6.94 -3.48 -15.02
CA TRP A 267 -8.40 -3.64 -14.92
C TRP A 267 -8.88 -4.85 -15.76
N VAL A 268 -9.78 -5.64 -15.17
CA VAL A 268 -10.40 -6.81 -15.83
C VAL A 268 -11.92 -6.83 -15.74
N GLY A 269 -12.51 -6.03 -14.85
CA GLY A 269 -13.97 -5.96 -14.76
C GLY A 269 -14.48 -4.89 -13.81
N THR A 270 -15.72 -4.47 -14.03
CA THR A 270 -16.48 -3.52 -13.19
C THR A 270 -17.74 -4.20 -12.69
N TYR A 271 -18.00 -4.01 -11.40
CA TYR A 271 -19.09 -4.65 -10.66
C TYR A 271 -19.87 -3.62 -9.82
N LYS A 272 -21.11 -3.99 -9.48
CA LYS A 272 -21.97 -3.26 -8.55
C LYS A 272 -22.35 -4.11 -7.36
#